data_d9816c5e682cdfc5308bdbe728976814
#
_entry.id   d9816c5e682cdfc5308bdbe728976814
#
_cell.length_a   1.000
_cell.length_b   1.000
_cell.length_c   1.000
_cell.angle_alpha   90.00
_cell.angle_beta   90.00
_cell.angle_gamma   90.00
#
_symmetry.space_group_name_H-M   'P 1'
#
loop_
_entity.id
_entity.type
_entity.pdbx_description
1 polymer ?
#
loop_
_entity_poly.entity_id
_entity_poly.type
_entity_poly.pdbx_seq_one_letter_code
_entity_poly.pdbx_strand_id
1 'polypeptide(L)'
;MNRYDKEERIINDFQELRKAQIGMVPLNLKILKLYGCIHNKRKWIKWVDTSAKNKLPPDFYNDKLKLMMDVMRIDDHAYVDENGRVINRHNERESKIIEELISKNKVFREIAKNGNLFITPDSGLRGYNDHNYNFYINNFKRVVGKHIKKIEKYKQNHSGFKTIFFIFDESSPYMKLIGCKSIPKPGDLMHGDLHQWWRDSNMLSIIKDSNIDYLIWMTPYKHFNSIEKVKYPLAMIYEVSKIDFDNLIRYEIDELISLEQ
;
A
#
# COMPACT_ATOMS: atom_id res chain seq x y z
N MET A 1 14.21 -8.50 -10.69
CA MET A 1 14.24 -7.90 -9.34
C MET A 1 13.16 -6.83 -9.32
N ASN A 2 12.14 -7.00 -8.50
CA ASN A 2 11.04 -6.03 -8.41
C ASN A 2 11.57 -4.70 -7.83
N ARG A 3 11.03 -3.55 -8.27
CA ARG A 3 11.42 -2.21 -7.78
C ARG A 3 11.38 -2.08 -6.26
N TYR A 4 10.50 -2.83 -5.59
CA TYR A 4 10.24 -2.76 -4.16
C TYR A 4 10.68 -4.01 -3.39
N ASP A 5 11.75 -4.68 -3.83
CA ASP A 5 12.29 -5.85 -3.10
C ASP A 5 12.87 -5.50 -1.72
N LYS A 6 13.05 -4.18 -1.44
CA LYS A 6 13.52 -3.68 -0.15
C LYS A 6 12.56 -2.61 0.37
N GLU A 7 12.17 -2.73 1.61
CA GLU A 7 11.27 -1.79 2.32
C GLU A 7 11.82 -0.36 2.33
N GLU A 8 13.15 -0.19 2.33
CA GLU A 8 13.81 1.12 2.25
C GLU A 8 13.43 1.90 0.98
N ARG A 9 13.19 1.22 -0.15
CA ARG A 9 12.76 1.87 -1.39
C ARG A 9 11.37 2.47 -1.27
N ILE A 10 10.48 1.80 -0.56
CA ILE A 10 9.13 2.30 -0.26
C ILE A 10 9.22 3.61 0.52
N ILE A 11 10.11 3.65 1.52
CA ILE A 11 10.34 4.86 2.30
C ILE A 11 10.94 5.99 1.44
N ASN A 12 11.87 5.67 0.55
CA ASN A 12 12.44 6.65 -0.36
C ASN A 12 11.36 7.25 -1.28
N ASP A 13 10.45 6.45 -1.83
CA ASP A 13 9.35 6.94 -2.64
C ASP A 13 8.39 7.83 -1.83
N PHE A 14 8.11 7.48 -0.58
CA PHE A 14 7.32 8.35 0.32
C PHE A 14 8.02 9.70 0.57
N GLN A 15 9.35 9.71 0.68
CA GLN A 15 10.14 10.92 0.89
C GLN A 15 10.16 11.86 -0.33
N GLU A 16 9.87 11.35 -1.53
CA GLU A 16 9.74 12.15 -2.75
C GLU A 16 8.35 12.80 -2.89
N LEU A 17 7.34 12.38 -2.11
CA LEU A 17 6.02 12.98 -2.15
C LEU A 17 6.06 14.44 -1.66
N ARG A 18 5.37 15.34 -2.38
CA ARG A 18 5.17 16.71 -1.90
C ARG A 18 4.18 16.71 -0.73
N LYS A 19 4.40 17.60 0.25
CA LYS A 19 3.52 17.73 1.43
C LYS A 19 2.04 17.90 1.05
N ALA A 20 1.75 18.56 -0.07
CA ALA A 20 0.38 18.76 -0.55
C ALA A 20 -0.31 17.47 -1.04
N GLN A 21 0.45 16.38 -1.23
CA GLN A 21 -0.04 15.05 -1.62
C GLN A 21 -0.30 14.15 -0.42
N ILE A 22 0.01 14.62 0.79
CA ILE A 22 -0.09 13.84 2.02
C ILE A 22 -1.17 14.43 2.92
N GLY A 23 -2.21 13.63 3.19
CA GLY A 23 -3.22 13.94 4.18
C GLY A 23 -2.76 13.57 5.59
N MET A 24 -3.28 14.26 6.60
CA MET A 24 -2.90 14.03 8.01
C MET A 24 -4.13 14.11 8.91
N VAL A 25 -4.35 13.10 9.74
CA VAL A 25 -5.51 13.01 10.65
C VAL A 25 -5.04 12.62 12.05
N PRO A 26 -5.19 13.53 13.03
CA PRO A 26 -5.51 14.95 12.89
C PRO A 26 -4.29 15.75 12.39
N LEU A 27 -4.53 16.91 11.83
CA LEU A 27 -3.45 17.84 11.51
C LEU A 27 -3.01 18.56 12.80
N ASN A 28 -1.99 18.02 13.48
CA ASN A 28 -1.44 18.58 14.70
C ASN A 28 0.10 18.48 14.76
N LEU A 29 0.72 19.11 15.77
CA LEU A 29 2.18 19.11 15.92
C LEU A 29 2.78 17.71 16.08
N LYS A 30 2.05 16.76 16.66
CA LYS A 30 2.51 15.39 16.88
C LYS A 30 2.63 14.65 15.53
N ILE A 31 1.61 14.73 14.69
CA ILE A 31 1.63 14.14 13.33
C ILE A 31 2.64 14.87 12.43
N LEU A 32 2.76 16.19 12.53
CA LEU A 32 3.79 16.92 11.77
C LEU A 32 5.21 16.54 12.19
N LYS A 33 5.46 16.26 13.46
CA LYS A 33 6.76 15.74 13.94
C LYS A 33 7.00 14.32 13.41
N LEU A 34 6.00 13.43 13.46
CA LEU A 34 6.07 12.08 12.89
C LEU A 34 6.40 12.15 11.39
N TYR A 35 5.62 12.89 10.63
CA TYR A 35 5.89 13.15 9.21
C TYR A 35 7.33 13.62 8.99
N GLY A 36 7.76 14.65 9.72
CA GLY A 36 9.09 15.23 9.57
C GLY A 36 10.24 14.28 9.93
N CYS A 37 10.06 13.29 10.80
CA CYS A 37 11.11 12.34 11.13
C CYS A 37 11.22 11.17 10.13
N ILE A 38 10.18 10.90 9.34
CA ILE A 38 10.21 9.86 8.31
C ILE A 38 10.52 10.49 6.94
N HIS A 39 9.85 11.58 6.58
CA HIS A 39 9.97 12.22 5.28
C HIS A 39 11.31 12.95 5.07
N ASN A 40 11.94 13.45 6.12
CA ASN A 40 13.22 14.15 6.01
C ASN A 40 14.38 13.15 5.98
N LYS A 41 15.07 13.02 4.85
CA LYS A 41 16.21 12.10 4.63
C LYS A 41 17.29 12.22 5.71
N ARG A 42 17.62 13.44 6.18
CA ARG A 42 18.63 13.66 7.24
C ARG A 42 18.18 13.14 8.60
N LYS A 43 16.87 13.11 8.86
CA LYS A 43 16.31 12.53 10.09
C LYS A 43 16.11 11.03 9.97
N TRP A 44 15.80 10.54 8.75
CA TRP A 44 15.64 9.13 8.44
C TRP A 44 16.91 8.32 8.69
N ILE A 45 18.09 8.86 8.40
CA ILE A 45 19.40 8.21 8.68
C ILE A 45 19.55 7.75 10.14
N LYS A 46 18.76 8.30 11.07
CA LYS A 46 18.77 7.92 12.49
C LYS A 46 17.88 6.70 12.81
N TRP A 47 17.19 6.18 11.84
CA TRP A 47 16.44 4.95 11.97
C TRP A 47 17.35 3.75 11.71
N VAL A 48 17.12 2.68 12.47
CA VAL A 48 17.82 1.41 12.30
C VAL A 48 16.97 0.53 11.40
N ASP A 49 17.57 0.06 10.32
CA ASP A 49 16.96 -0.89 9.39
C ASP A 49 17.21 -2.32 9.89
N THR A 50 16.12 -3.03 10.14
CA THR A 50 16.09 -4.44 10.55
C THR A 50 15.28 -5.30 9.59
N SER A 51 14.92 -4.77 8.41
CA SER A 51 14.12 -5.47 7.40
C SER A 51 14.82 -6.67 6.76
N ALA A 52 16.15 -6.78 6.90
CA ALA A 52 16.90 -7.90 6.34
C ALA A 52 16.49 -9.26 6.94
N LYS A 53 16.54 -10.31 6.13
CA LYS A 53 16.29 -11.71 6.54
C LYS A 53 17.10 -12.04 7.80
N ASN A 54 16.48 -12.69 8.77
CA ASN A 54 17.03 -13.11 10.07
C ASN A 54 17.20 -12.01 11.14
N LYS A 55 16.70 -10.80 10.92
CA LYS A 55 16.58 -9.82 12.00
C LYS A 55 15.22 -9.93 12.68
N LEU A 56 15.17 -9.50 13.93
CA LEU A 56 13.92 -9.46 14.69
C LEU A 56 13.05 -8.29 14.20
N PRO A 57 11.72 -8.48 14.02
CA PRO A 57 10.83 -7.39 13.69
C PRO A 57 10.79 -6.34 14.82
N PRO A 58 10.43 -5.09 14.53
CA PRO A 58 9.89 -4.54 13.27
C PRO A 58 10.96 -4.29 12.19
N ASP A 59 10.54 -3.81 11.00
CA ASP A 59 11.46 -3.52 9.89
C ASP A 59 12.38 -2.32 10.17
N PHE A 60 11.85 -1.30 10.85
CA PHE A 60 12.59 -0.10 11.24
C PHE A 60 12.27 0.33 12.66
N TYR A 61 13.26 0.89 13.36
CA TYR A 61 13.01 1.52 14.65
C TYR A 61 13.93 2.73 14.88
N ASN A 62 13.51 3.60 15.82
CA ASN A 62 14.26 4.78 16.25
C ASN A 62 14.25 4.88 17.78
N ASP A 63 15.39 4.55 18.41
CA ASP A 63 15.53 4.53 19.85
C ASP A 63 15.30 5.88 20.53
N LYS A 64 15.78 6.95 19.89
CA LYS A 64 15.65 8.29 20.43
C LYS A 64 14.20 8.77 20.46
N LEU A 65 13.43 8.42 19.45
CA LEU A 65 12.03 8.83 19.34
C LEU A 65 11.06 7.82 19.96
N LYS A 66 11.56 6.63 20.35
CA LYS A 66 10.76 5.49 20.79
C LYS A 66 9.65 5.15 19.80
N LEU A 67 10.05 5.04 18.53
CA LEU A 67 9.16 4.68 17.41
C LEU A 67 9.67 3.39 16.77
N MET A 68 8.75 2.53 16.41
CA MET A 68 9.01 1.35 15.60
C MET A 68 8.02 1.30 14.43
N MET A 69 8.47 0.80 13.28
CA MET A 69 7.67 0.78 12.07
C MET A 69 7.80 -0.56 11.34
N ASP A 70 6.67 -1.09 10.95
CA ASP A 70 6.55 -2.30 10.15
C ASP A 70 5.94 -1.93 8.80
N VAL A 71 6.60 -2.33 7.71
CA VAL A 71 6.22 -1.99 6.34
C VAL A 71 5.55 -3.19 5.70
N MET A 72 4.41 -2.98 5.09
CA MET A 72 3.67 -4.03 4.41
C MET A 72 3.18 -3.58 3.05
N ARG A 73 3.13 -4.51 2.12
CA ARG A 73 2.63 -4.29 0.76
C ARG A 73 1.29 -4.99 0.58
N ILE A 74 0.39 -4.29 -0.07
CA ILE A 74 -0.91 -4.83 -0.48
C ILE A 74 -1.15 -4.54 -1.96
N ASP A 75 -1.88 -5.42 -2.60
CA ASP A 75 -2.37 -5.30 -3.97
C ASP A 75 -3.83 -5.77 -4.06
N ASP A 76 -4.41 -5.73 -5.23
CA ASP A 76 -5.76 -6.20 -5.50
C ASP A 76 -5.82 -7.40 -6.45
N HIS A 77 -4.66 -8.00 -6.75
CA HIS A 77 -4.53 -9.19 -7.61
C HIS A 77 -4.49 -10.49 -6.80
N ALA A 78 -4.09 -10.41 -5.51
CA ALA A 78 -3.95 -11.60 -4.67
C ALA A 78 -5.30 -12.01 -4.07
N TYR A 79 -5.66 -13.28 -4.23
CA TYR A 79 -6.82 -13.89 -3.57
C TYR A 79 -6.46 -15.23 -2.91
N VAL A 80 -7.32 -15.72 -2.04
CA VAL A 80 -7.16 -17.01 -1.39
C VAL A 80 -8.07 -18.01 -2.10
N ASP A 81 -7.52 -19.11 -2.58
CA ASP A 81 -8.28 -20.19 -3.21
C ASP A 81 -9.06 -21.05 -2.19
N GLU A 82 -9.84 -21.99 -2.68
CA GLU A 82 -10.64 -22.93 -1.87
C GLU A 82 -9.78 -23.78 -0.91
N ASN A 83 -8.49 -23.93 -1.21
CA ASN A 83 -7.53 -24.69 -0.40
C ASN A 83 -6.75 -23.81 0.60
N GLY A 84 -7.10 -22.52 0.72
CA GLY A 84 -6.44 -21.56 1.60
C GLY A 84 -5.07 -21.06 1.07
N ARG A 85 -4.73 -21.29 -0.21
CA ARG A 85 -3.49 -20.83 -0.83
C ARG A 85 -3.69 -19.43 -1.38
N VAL A 86 -2.69 -18.58 -1.16
CA VAL A 86 -2.65 -17.25 -1.77
C VAL A 86 -2.21 -17.40 -3.21
N ILE A 87 -3.05 -16.97 -4.14
CA ILE A 87 -2.81 -16.96 -5.58
C ILE A 87 -2.72 -15.52 -6.06
N ASN A 88 -1.69 -15.21 -6.82
CA ASN A 88 -1.54 -13.95 -7.52
C ASN A 88 -1.09 -14.25 -8.96
N ARG A 89 -2.07 -14.44 -9.83
CA ARG A 89 -1.86 -14.80 -11.25
C ARG A 89 -1.10 -13.71 -12.01
N HIS A 90 -1.34 -12.47 -11.64
CA HIS A 90 -0.66 -11.32 -12.22
C HIS A 90 0.85 -11.42 -11.97
N ASN A 91 1.26 -11.51 -10.72
CA ASN A 91 2.66 -11.62 -10.34
C ASN A 91 3.34 -12.89 -10.90
N GLU A 92 2.63 -14.03 -10.92
CA GLU A 92 3.16 -15.26 -11.52
C GLU A 92 3.46 -15.09 -13.01
N ARG A 93 2.57 -14.40 -13.74
CA ARG A 93 2.72 -14.18 -15.18
C ARG A 93 3.80 -13.15 -15.48
N GLU A 94 3.84 -12.05 -14.75
CA GLU A 94 4.91 -11.06 -14.83
C GLU A 94 6.29 -11.68 -14.57
N SER A 95 6.40 -12.49 -13.51
CA SER A 95 7.65 -13.19 -13.17
C SER A 95 8.12 -14.09 -14.31
N LYS A 96 7.21 -14.85 -14.93
CA LYS A 96 7.54 -15.67 -16.11
C LYS A 96 8.03 -14.84 -17.28
N ILE A 97 7.36 -13.73 -17.59
CA ILE A 97 7.77 -12.82 -18.67
C ILE A 97 9.16 -12.25 -18.41
N ILE A 98 9.42 -11.81 -17.17
CA ILE A 98 10.75 -11.30 -16.77
C ILE A 98 11.81 -12.37 -16.91
N GLU A 99 11.57 -13.58 -16.40
CA GLU A 99 12.49 -14.72 -16.52
C GLU A 99 12.79 -15.06 -17.99
N GLU A 100 11.77 -15.09 -18.84
CA GLU A 100 11.93 -15.32 -20.27
C GLU A 100 12.76 -14.22 -20.94
N LEU A 101 12.49 -12.95 -20.67
CA LEU A 101 13.24 -11.83 -21.22
C LEU A 101 14.72 -11.88 -20.82
N ILE A 102 15.00 -12.14 -19.55
CA ILE A 102 16.37 -12.25 -19.04
C ILE A 102 17.08 -13.49 -19.62
N SER A 103 16.37 -14.63 -19.71
CA SER A 103 16.97 -15.87 -20.26
C SER A 103 17.31 -15.78 -21.74
N LYS A 104 16.47 -15.13 -22.53
CA LYS A 104 16.60 -15.01 -23.99
C LYS A 104 17.56 -13.89 -24.42
N ASN A 105 17.80 -12.88 -23.58
CA ASN A 105 18.59 -11.70 -23.94
C ASN A 105 19.87 -11.58 -23.09
N LYS A 106 21.03 -11.77 -23.75
CA LYS A 106 22.34 -11.68 -23.10
C LYS A 106 22.60 -10.33 -22.45
N VAL A 107 22.17 -9.22 -23.09
CA VAL A 107 22.35 -7.86 -22.58
C VAL A 107 21.53 -7.66 -21.30
N PHE A 108 20.28 -8.08 -21.28
CA PHE A 108 19.43 -7.99 -20.08
C PHE A 108 20.00 -8.83 -18.94
N ARG A 109 20.55 -10.01 -19.24
CA ARG A 109 21.22 -10.86 -18.25
C ARG A 109 22.43 -10.19 -17.61
N GLU A 110 23.28 -9.55 -18.42
CA GLU A 110 24.45 -8.83 -17.91
C GLU A 110 24.06 -7.58 -17.08
N ILE A 111 23.07 -6.81 -17.51
CA ILE A 111 22.56 -5.67 -16.76
C ILE A 111 21.92 -6.13 -15.45
N ALA A 112 21.12 -7.22 -15.46
CA ALA A 112 20.51 -7.77 -14.25
C ALA A 112 21.53 -8.25 -13.21
N LYS A 113 22.71 -8.73 -13.65
CA LYS A 113 23.79 -9.15 -12.74
C LYS A 113 24.53 -7.97 -12.10
N ASN A 114 24.72 -6.90 -12.85
CA ASN A 114 25.63 -5.82 -12.51
C ASN A 114 24.95 -4.51 -12.12
N GLY A 115 23.63 -4.42 -12.24
CA GLY A 115 22.93 -3.16 -12.07
C GLY A 115 21.44 -3.26 -11.76
N ASN A 116 20.78 -2.13 -11.84
CA ASN A 116 19.35 -1.98 -11.61
C ASN A 116 18.63 -2.08 -12.96
N LEU A 117 18.21 -3.28 -13.34
CA LEU A 117 17.29 -3.48 -14.47
C LEU A 117 15.87 -3.43 -13.95
N PHE A 118 15.11 -2.41 -14.37
CA PHE A 118 13.68 -2.30 -14.11
C PHE A 118 12.93 -2.81 -15.34
N ILE A 119 12.15 -3.86 -15.17
CA ILE A 119 11.25 -4.40 -16.19
C ILE A 119 9.85 -4.30 -15.61
N THR A 120 8.96 -3.62 -16.31
CA THR A 120 7.53 -3.61 -16.01
C THR A 120 6.82 -4.34 -17.15
N PRO A 121 6.63 -5.65 -17.05
CA PRO A 121 5.93 -6.42 -18.08
C PRO A 121 4.44 -6.12 -18.00
N ASP A 122 3.78 -6.13 -19.15
CA ASP A 122 2.32 -6.24 -19.20
C ASP A 122 1.96 -7.72 -19.07
N SER A 123 1.27 -8.10 -17.99
CA SER A 123 0.80 -9.48 -17.81
C SER A 123 -0.20 -9.91 -18.88
N GLY A 124 -0.84 -8.95 -19.54
CA GLY A 124 -1.91 -9.16 -20.50
C GLY A 124 -3.19 -9.74 -19.88
N LEU A 125 -3.23 -9.87 -18.55
CA LEU A 125 -4.45 -10.19 -17.82
C LEU A 125 -5.27 -8.92 -17.69
N ARG A 126 -6.57 -9.00 -17.93
CA ARG A 126 -7.47 -7.85 -17.83
C ARG A 126 -8.81 -8.27 -17.27
N GLY A 127 -9.47 -7.29 -16.62
CA GLY A 127 -10.84 -7.41 -16.19
C GLY A 127 -11.02 -7.89 -14.75
N TYR A 128 -12.27 -7.99 -14.35
CA TYR A 128 -12.72 -8.28 -12.98
C TYR A 128 -12.14 -9.57 -12.38
N ASN A 129 -11.77 -10.55 -13.19
CA ASN A 129 -11.19 -11.82 -12.73
C ASN A 129 -9.70 -11.72 -12.40
N ASP A 130 -9.02 -10.65 -12.80
CA ASP A 130 -7.62 -10.42 -12.52
C ASP A 130 -7.46 -9.65 -11.20
N HIS A 131 -8.21 -8.57 -11.07
CA HIS A 131 -8.22 -7.72 -9.88
C HIS A 131 -9.62 -7.13 -9.67
N ASN A 132 -10.03 -7.01 -8.43
CA ASN A 132 -11.31 -6.41 -8.06
C ASN A 132 -11.29 -5.93 -6.61
N TYR A 133 -12.29 -5.15 -6.25
CA TYR A 133 -12.40 -4.56 -4.92
C TYR A 133 -12.54 -5.61 -3.81
N ASN A 134 -13.15 -6.77 -4.07
CA ASN A 134 -13.24 -7.87 -3.10
C ASN A 134 -11.85 -8.47 -2.80
N PHE A 135 -11.03 -8.70 -3.83
CA PHE A 135 -9.65 -9.15 -3.65
C PHE A 135 -8.84 -8.14 -2.87
N TYR A 136 -9.01 -6.86 -3.19
CA TYR A 136 -8.35 -5.77 -2.48
C TYR A 136 -8.67 -5.76 -0.97
N ILE A 137 -9.98 -5.78 -0.59
CA ILE A 137 -10.38 -5.84 0.81
C ILE A 137 -9.81 -7.09 1.51
N ASN A 138 -9.95 -8.25 0.88
CA ASN A 138 -9.53 -9.51 1.48
C ASN A 138 -8.02 -9.56 1.65
N ASN A 139 -7.26 -9.07 0.67
CA ASN A 139 -5.81 -8.99 0.77
C ASN A 139 -5.37 -7.98 1.84
N PHE A 140 -6.01 -6.81 1.90
CA PHE A 140 -5.78 -5.83 2.97
C PHE A 140 -5.98 -6.47 4.35
N LYS A 141 -7.15 -7.07 4.59
CA LYS A 141 -7.48 -7.71 5.87
C LYS A 141 -6.50 -8.83 6.21
N ARG A 142 -6.13 -9.65 5.23
CA ARG A 142 -5.17 -10.75 5.41
C ARG A 142 -3.79 -10.25 5.80
N VAL A 143 -3.24 -9.29 5.05
CA VAL A 143 -1.88 -8.78 5.28
C VAL A 143 -1.83 -7.99 6.58
N VAL A 144 -2.68 -6.98 6.73
CA VAL A 144 -2.70 -6.13 7.93
C VAL A 144 -3.04 -6.94 9.17
N GLY A 145 -4.03 -7.85 9.10
CA GLY A 145 -4.39 -8.72 10.21
C GLY A 145 -3.26 -9.65 10.65
N LYS A 146 -2.43 -10.14 9.72
CA LYS A 146 -1.24 -10.93 10.04
C LYS A 146 -0.21 -10.11 10.83
N HIS A 147 -0.04 -8.85 10.50
CA HIS A 147 0.90 -7.94 11.20
C HIS A 147 0.34 -7.48 12.54
N ILE A 148 -0.97 -7.22 12.66
CA ILE A 148 -1.63 -6.92 13.94
C ILE A 148 -1.37 -8.03 14.98
N LYS A 149 -1.47 -9.30 14.59
CA LYS A 149 -1.19 -10.44 15.47
C LYS A 149 0.25 -10.50 15.99
N LYS A 150 1.18 -9.77 15.37
CA LYS A 150 2.59 -9.73 15.77
C LYS A 150 2.95 -8.53 16.65
N ILE A 151 2.04 -7.57 16.85
CA ILE A 151 2.33 -6.32 17.58
C ILE A 151 2.87 -6.59 18.98
N GLU A 152 2.31 -7.55 19.71
CA GLU A 152 2.78 -7.88 21.05
C GLU A 152 4.25 -8.35 21.04
N LYS A 153 4.64 -9.12 20.01
CA LYS A 153 6.03 -9.53 19.82
C LYS A 153 6.94 -8.34 19.50
N TYR A 154 6.46 -7.36 18.71
CA TYR A 154 7.19 -6.12 18.45
C TYR A 154 7.41 -5.33 19.73
N LYS A 155 6.37 -5.20 20.56
CA LYS A 155 6.44 -4.52 21.87
C LYS A 155 7.34 -5.21 22.88
N GLN A 156 7.45 -6.55 22.82
CA GLN A 156 8.42 -7.30 23.62
C GLN A 156 9.86 -6.96 23.22
N ASN A 157 10.15 -6.84 21.91
CA ASN A 157 11.48 -6.47 21.42
C ASN A 157 11.82 -5.00 21.70
N HIS A 158 10.81 -4.11 21.67
CA HIS A 158 10.96 -2.66 21.83
C HIS A 158 9.92 -2.12 22.82
N SER A 159 10.13 -2.42 24.11
CA SER A 159 9.21 -1.97 25.17
C SER A 159 9.10 -0.44 25.24
N GLY A 160 7.87 0.06 25.35
CA GLY A 160 7.57 1.49 25.42
C GLY A 160 7.67 2.25 24.10
N PHE A 161 7.94 1.56 22.97
CA PHE A 161 7.88 2.19 21.65
C PHE A 161 6.43 2.30 21.14
N LYS A 162 6.19 3.35 20.37
CA LYS A 162 4.96 3.52 19.60
C LYS A 162 5.09 2.81 18.26
N THR A 163 4.02 2.12 17.89
CA THR A 163 3.96 1.30 16.68
C THR A 163 3.41 2.10 15.50
N ILE A 164 4.13 2.08 14.38
CA ILE A 164 3.71 2.62 13.10
C ILE A 164 3.50 1.45 12.14
N PHE A 165 2.32 1.35 11.53
CA PHE A 165 2.15 0.53 10.33
C PHE A 165 2.29 1.42 9.11
N PHE A 166 3.18 1.01 8.20
CA PHE A 166 3.34 1.64 6.90
C PHE A 166 2.79 0.70 5.84
N ILE A 167 1.66 1.06 5.24
CA ILE A 167 1.03 0.31 4.15
C ILE A 167 1.42 0.93 2.82
N PHE A 168 2.09 0.16 1.99
CA PHE A 168 2.34 0.48 0.59
C PHE A 168 1.30 -0.26 -0.25
N ASP A 169 0.39 0.50 -0.84
CA ASP A 169 -0.78 0.01 -1.52
C ASP A 169 -0.61 0.13 -3.03
N GLU A 170 -0.40 -1.00 -3.68
CA GLU A 170 -0.18 -1.13 -5.12
C GLU A 170 -1.48 -1.44 -5.87
N SER A 171 -2.63 -1.37 -5.20
CA SER A 171 -3.92 -1.64 -5.83
C SER A 171 -4.33 -0.56 -6.83
N SER A 172 -5.17 -0.96 -7.76
CA SER A 172 -5.79 -0.09 -8.76
C SER A 172 -6.66 0.99 -8.11
N PRO A 173 -6.88 2.11 -8.80
CA PRO A 173 -7.94 3.04 -8.43
C PRO A 173 -9.31 2.45 -8.75
N TYR A 174 -10.28 2.70 -7.88
CA TYR A 174 -11.66 2.24 -8.03
C TYR A 174 -12.63 3.40 -8.13
N MET A 175 -13.78 3.17 -8.79
CA MET A 175 -14.86 4.13 -8.91
C MET A 175 -16.22 3.46 -8.74
N LYS A 176 -17.13 4.13 -8.03
CA LYS A 176 -18.55 3.78 -7.98
C LYS A 176 -19.25 4.42 -9.17
N LEU A 177 -19.78 3.60 -10.08
CA LEU A 177 -20.50 4.10 -11.24
C LEU A 177 -21.85 4.70 -10.85
N ILE A 178 -22.20 5.81 -11.48
CA ILE A 178 -23.50 6.49 -11.32
C ILE A 178 -24.29 6.37 -12.63
N GLY A 179 -25.51 5.83 -12.55
CA GLY A 179 -26.43 5.78 -13.68
C GLY A 179 -26.09 4.74 -14.75
N CYS A 180 -25.06 3.91 -14.58
CA CYS A 180 -24.72 2.84 -15.50
C CYS A 180 -25.43 1.54 -15.15
N LYS A 181 -26.04 0.88 -16.16
CA LYS A 181 -26.70 -0.43 -16.01
C LYS A 181 -25.77 -1.60 -16.33
N SER A 182 -24.60 -1.35 -16.85
CA SER A 182 -23.61 -2.36 -17.23
C SER A 182 -22.19 -1.83 -17.04
N ILE A 183 -21.23 -2.73 -16.91
CA ILE A 183 -19.80 -2.38 -16.86
C ILE A 183 -19.43 -1.69 -18.18
N PRO A 184 -18.82 -0.49 -18.15
CA PRO A 184 -18.40 0.22 -19.34
C PRO A 184 -17.37 -0.58 -20.14
N LYS A 185 -17.37 -0.40 -21.44
CA LYS A 185 -16.35 -0.98 -22.31
C LYS A 185 -15.15 -0.03 -22.41
N PRO A 186 -13.96 -0.53 -22.76
CA PRO A 186 -12.81 0.32 -23.02
C PRO A 186 -13.14 1.42 -24.03
N GLY A 187 -12.89 2.68 -23.67
CA GLY A 187 -13.21 3.87 -24.46
C GLY A 187 -14.55 4.55 -24.15
N ASP A 188 -15.40 3.94 -23.34
CA ASP A 188 -16.62 4.59 -22.86
C ASP A 188 -16.30 5.71 -21.85
N LEU A 189 -17.08 6.79 -21.89
CA LEU A 189 -17.02 7.82 -20.84
C LEU A 189 -17.65 7.27 -19.58
N MET A 190 -16.86 7.20 -18.52
CA MET A 190 -17.32 6.78 -17.19
C MET A 190 -17.72 7.99 -16.37
N HIS A 191 -18.87 7.89 -15.71
CA HIS A 191 -19.33 8.87 -14.73
C HIS A 191 -19.56 8.18 -13.39
N GLY A 192 -18.95 8.71 -12.33
CA GLY A 192 -19.06 8.09 -11.02
C GLY A 192 -18.22 8.80 -9.95
N ASP A 193 -18.34 8.31 -8.73
CA ASP A 193 -17.60 8.80 -7.58
C ASP A 193 -16.35 7.95 -7.36
N LEU A 194 -15.19 8.61 -7.29
CA LEU A 194 -13.93 7.94 -7.01
C LEU A 194 -13.93 7.35 -5.59
N HIS A 195 -13.43 6.13 -5.46
CA HIS A 195 -13.26 5.44 -4.19
C HIS A 195 -12.33 6.22 -3.25
N GLN A 196 -12.87 6.66 -2.11
CA GLN A 196 -12.10 7.34 -1.07
C GLN A 196 -11.46 6.30 -0.15
N TRP A 197 -10.39 5.64 -0.61
CA TRP A 197 -9.69 4.57 0.11
C TRP A 197 -9.31 4.96 1.54
N TRP A 198 -8.99 6.22 1.77
CA TRP A 198 -8.59 6.74 3.10
C TRP A 198 -9.76 6.90 4.08
N ARG A 199 -10.99 6.64 3.66
CA ARG A 199 -12.20 6.64 4.49
C ARG A 199 -12.97 5.34 4.41
N ASP A 200 -12.40 4.32 3.81
CA ASP A 200 -13.06 3.04 3.59
C ASP A 200 -13.18 2.24 4.89
N SER A 201 -14.43 2.05 5.36
CA SER A 201 -14.72 1.31 6.58
C SER A 201 -14.42 -0.18 6.45
N ASN A 202 -14.52 -0.77 5.25
CA ASN A 202 -14.23 -2.18 5.03
C ASN A 202 -12.77 -2.54 5.32
N MET A 203 -11.87 -1.55 5.21
CA MET A 203 -10.44 -1.69 5.47
C MET A 203 -10.06 -1.13 6.84
N LEU A 204 -10.42 0.13 7.13
CA LEU A 204 -9.99 0.80 8.35
C LEU A 204 -10.56 0.18 9.63
N SER A 205 -11.71 -0.51 9.57
CA SER A 205 -12.28 -1.17 10.74
C SER A 205 -11.34 -2.18 11.42
N ILE A 206 -10.46 -2.86 10.68
CA ILE A 206 -9.50 -3.80 11.27
C ILE A 206 -8.45 -3.11 12.14
N ILE A 207 -8.25 -1.81 11.93
CA ILE A 207 -7.26 -1.00 12.66
C ILE A 207 -7.82 -0.54 14.02
N LYS A 208 -9.15 -0.46 14.18
CA LYS A 208 -9.82 0.16 15.34
C LYS A 208 -9.30 -0.35 16.68
N ASP A 209 -9.15 -1.67 16.81
CA ASP A 209 -8.78 -2.32 18.08
C ASP A 209 -7.38 -2.96 18.04
N SER A 210 -6.49 -2.43 17.19
CA SER A 210 -5.24 -3.10 16.81
C SER A 210 -4.04 -2.77 17.68
N ASN A 211 -4.12 -1.92 18.70
CA ASN A 211 -2.97 -1.45 19.48
C ASN A 211 -1.86 -0.75 18.65
N ILE A 212 -2.19 -0.29 17.43
CA ILE A 212 -1.32 0.52 16.57
C ILE A 212 -1.46 1.98 16.98
N ASP A 213 -0.34 2.70 17.10
CA ASP A 213 -0.39 4.13 17.44
C ASP A 213 -0.60 5.00 16.18
N TYR A 214 0.07 4.63 15.08
CA TYR A 214 0.04 5.39 13.83
C TYR A 214 -0.10 4.47 12.62
N LEU A 215 -0.84 4.96 11.63
CA LEU A 215 -0.95 4.34 10.34
C LEU A 215 -0.45 5.33 9.27
N ILE A 216 0.45 4.89 8.41
CA ILE A 216 0.83 5.57 7.18
C ILE A 216 0.35 4.69 6.04
N TRP A 217 -0.48 5.22 5.17
CA TRP A 217 -1.03 4.48 4.03
C TRP A 217 -0.71 5.26 2.76
N MET A 218 0.13 4.69 1.90
CA MET A 218 0.60 5.29 0.66
C MET A 218 0.06 4.50 -0.54
N THR A 219 -0.48 5.23 -1.52
CA THR A 219 -1.10 4.68 -2.74
C THR A 219 -0.48 5.32 -3.98
N PRO A 220 0.72 4.90 -4.41
CA PRO A 220 1.48 5.61 -5.44
C PRO A 220 0.82 5.61 -6.82
N TYR A 221 -0.03 4.63 -7.09
CA TYR A 221 -0.68 4.45 -8.41
C TYR A 221 -2.08 5.08 -8.50
N LYS A 222 -2.65 5.57 -7.39
CA LYS A 222 -3.97 6.22 -7.38
C LYS A 222 -3.87 7.72 -7.67
N HIS A 223 -3.07 8.08 -8.67
CA HIS A 223 -2.88 9.47 -9.06
C HIS A 223 -3.90 9.87 -10.12
N PHE A 224 -4.79 10.79 -9.79
CA PHE A 224 -5.70 11.39 -10.75
C PHE A 224 -5.23 12.81 -11.10
N ASN A 225 -4.98 13.05 -12.37
CA ASN A 225 -4.92 14.40 -12.92
C ASN A 225 -6.37 14.92 -13.05
N SER A 226 -7.05 15.15 -11.93
CA SER A 226 -8.41 15.62 -11.98
C SER A 226 -8.45 17.08 -12.41
N ILE A 227 -9.25 17.36 -13.42
CA ILE A 227 -9.70 18.71 -13.81
C ILE A 227 -10.52 19.32 -12.65
N GLU A 228 -11.05 18.50 -11.76
CA GLU A 228 -11.80 18.92 -10.58
C GLU A 228 -10.90 19.15 -9.36
N LYS A 229 -11.27 20.15 -8.54
CA LYS A 229 -10.52 20.63 -7.37
C LYS A 229 -10.38 19.62 -6.21
N VAL A 230 -10.78 18.36 -6.37
CA VAL A 230 -10.67 17.33 -5.33
C VAL A 230 -9.23 16.84 -5.28
N LYS A 231 -8.51 17.24 -4.25
CA LYS A 231 -7.14 16.75 -4.00
C LYS A 231 -7.22 15.35 -3.42
N TYR A 232 -7.03 14.35 -4.27
CA TYR A 232 -6.83 12.98 -3.82
C TYR A 232 -5.44 12.87 -3.17
N PRO A 233 -5.34 12.43 -1.91
CA PRO A 233 -4.04 12.21 -1.30
C PRO A 233 -3.37 10.98 -1.90
N LEU A 234 -2.04 11.03 -2.08
CA LEU A 234 -1.23 9.85 -2.40
C LEU A 234 -0.75 9.12 -1.16
N ALA A 235 -0.81 9.78 -0.02
CA ALA A 235 -0.58 9.14 1.27
C ALA A 235 -1.43 9.79 2.37
N MET A 236 -1.74 9.00 3.39
CA MET A 236 -2.40 9.47 4.60
C MET A 236 -1.57 9.08 5.82
N ILE A 237 -1.50 9.97 6.79
CA ILE A 237 -0.90 9.71 8.10
C ILE A 237 -1.98 9.88 9.16
N TYR A 238 -2.24 8.80 9.92
CA TYR A 238 -3.23 8.80 10.98
C TYR A 238 -2.57 8.63 12.35
N GLU A 239 -3.06 9.36 13.32
CA GLU A 239 -3.03 8.93 14.72
C GLU A 239 -4.26 8.04 14.93
N VAL A 240 -4.06 6.74 15.12
CA VAL A 240 -5.15 5.74 15.06
C VAL A 240 -6.26 6.05 16.06
N SER A 241 -5.91 6.47 17.28
CA SER A 241 -6.87 6.87 18.31
C SER A 241 -7.72 8.11 17.97
N LYS A 242 -7.43 8.77 16.85
CA LYS A 242 -8.12 9.99 16.36
C LYS A 242 -8.85 9.76 15.05
N ILE A 243 -8.88 8.53 14.55
CA ILE A 243 -9.71 8.18 13.41
C ILE A 243 -11.17 8.21 13.85
N ASP A 244 -11.98 8.94 13.11
CA ASP A 244 -13.44 8.94 13.31
C ASP A 244 -14.05 7.74 12.57
N PHE A 245 -14.11 6.63 13.27
CA PHE A 245 -14.60 5.35 12.72
C PHE A 245 -16.10 5.38 12.42
N ASP A 246 -16.86 6.28 13.02
CA ASP A 246 -18.32 6.38 12.82
C ASP A 246 -18.66 7.15 11.54
N ASN A 247 -17.74 7.98 11.04
CA ASN A 247 -17.88 8.74 9.80
C ASN A 247 -17.08 8.16 8.61
N LEU A 248 -16.72 6.87 8.67
CA LEU A 248 -16.15 6.18 7.54
C LEU A 248 -17.21 5.84 6.48
N ILE A 249 -16.76 5.65 5.24
CA ILE A 249 -17.64 5.28 4.13
C ILE A 249 -17.64 3.77 3.99
N ARG A 250 -18.83 3.17 3.95
CA ARG A 250 -18.99 1.77 3.60
C ARG A 250 -19.31 1.66 2.11
N TYR A 251 -18.50 0.87 1.42
CA TYR A 251 -18.74 0.52 0.02
C TYR A 251 -19.23 -0.91 -0.08
N GLU A 252 -20.22 -1.13 -0.94
CA GLU A 252 -20.63 -2.48 -1.31
C GLU A 252 -19.64 -3.07 -2.33
N ILE A 253 -19.42 -4.40 -2.27
CA ILE A 253 -18.37 -5.06 -3.06
C ILE A 253 -18.61 -4.88 -4.57
N ASP A 254 -19.87 -4.98 -4.98
CA ASP A 254 -20.25 -4.95 -6.40
C ASP A 254 -20.45 -3.52 -6.97
N GLU A 255 -20.32 -2.50 -6.13
CA GLU A 255 -20.49 -1.10 -6.56
C GLU A 255 -19.22 -0.46 -7.12
N LEU A 256 -18.06 -1.03 -6.81
CA LEU A 256 -16.78 -0.47 -7.20
C LEU A 256 -16.16 -1.25 -8.35
N ILE A 257 -15.83 -0.54 -9.42
CA ILE A 257 -15.08 -1.08 -10.55
C ILE A 257 -13.67 -0.52 -10.57
N SER A 258 -12.71 -1.34 -11.02
CA SER A 258 -11.35 -0.87 -11.26
C SER A 258 -11.30 0.07 -12.45
N LEU A 259 -10.44 1.08 -12.39
CA LEU A 259 -10.15 1.99 -13.50
C LEU A 259 -8.99 1.50 -14.38
N GLU A 260 -8.32 0.42 -14.01
CA GLU A 260 -7.39 -0.34 -14.86
C GLU A 260 -8.17 -1.37 -15.67
N GLN A 261 -8.48 -1.05 -16.91
CA GLN A 261 -9.15 -1.98 -17.84
C GLN A 261 -8.37 -2.09 -19.16
#